data_9883b2ddf67ffaa74c08435f72f9fe57
#
_entry.id   9883b2ddf67ffaa74c08435f72f9fe57
#
_cell.length_a   1.000
_cell.length_b   1.000
_cell.length_c   1.000
_cell.angle_alpha   90.00
_cell.angle_beta   90.00
_cell.angle_gamma   90.00
#
_symmetry.space_group_name_H-M   'P 1'
#
loop_
_entity.id
_entity.type
_entity.pdbx_description
1 polymer ?
#
loop_
_entity_poly.entity_id
_entity_poly.type
_entity_poly.pdbx_seq_one_letter_code
_entity_poly.pdbx_strand_id
1 'polypeptide(L)'
;MEKPYKIIIPKITLAPYGVVQSSKAIKLPIPKNGETININKEVTIENNRDYGFNNENNSFKIKKIKRYDENIRVYLDFNKNNKAIKRRTLNIEIQGGLFGGSSEGCSMTFTQKNEDAILDIIDVTPKNINKRNIKIKFSDGEFVLYGPWEMEIK
;
A
#
# COMPACT_ATOMS: atom_id res chain seq x y z
N MET A 1 22.43 -3.20 -44.83
CA MET A 1 22.27 -2.32 -43.66
C MET A 1 21.30 -3.00 -42.72
N GLU A 2 21.78 -3.48 -41.56
CA GLU A 2 20.93 -4.11 -40.57
C GLU A 2 20.02 -3.02 -39.93
N LYS A 3 18.73 -3.32 -39.79
CA LYS A 3 17.82 -2.39 -39.11
C LYS A 3 18.19 -2.35 -37.62
N PRO A 4 18.25 -1.18 -37.00
CA PRO A 4 18.52 -1.08 -35.56
C PRO A 4 17.42 -1.84 -34.78
N TYR A 5 17.84 -2.56 -33.75
CA TYR A 5 16.90 -3.21 -32.84
C TYR A 5 16.33 -2.19 -31.89
N LYS A 6 15.01 -2.28 -31.65
CA LYS A 6 14.31 -1.41 -30.72
C LYS A 6 13.86 -2.21 -29.51
N ILE A 7 14.30 -1.80 -28.32
CA ILE A 7 13.80 -2.35 -27.05
C ILE A 7 12.72 -1.42 -26.52
N ILE A 8 11.57 -1.99 -26.22
CA ILE A 8 10.45 -1.27 -25.60
C ILE A 8 10.22 -1.85 -24.21
N ILE A 9 10.35 -1.01 -23.16
CA ILE A 9 10.08 -1.38 -21.77
C ILE A 9 8.73 -0.77 -21.40
N PRO A 10 7.65 -1.58 -21.30
CA PRO A 10 6.31 -1.06 -21.03
C PRO A 10 6.12 -0.61 -19.58
N LYS A 11 6.80 -1.26 -18.62
CA LYS A 11 6.71 -0.95 -17.19
C LYS A 11 7.97 -1.40 -16.45
N ILE A 12 8.26 -0.71 -15.33
CA ILE A 12 9.32 -1.06 -14.39
C ILE A 12 8.72 -1.16 -13.00
N THR A 13 9.03 -2.22 -12.26
CA THR A 13 8.65 -2.36 -10.85
C THR A 13 9.83 -1.94 -9.97
N LEU A 14 9.57 -1.03 -9.05
CA LEU A 14 10.53 -0.56 -8.05
C LEU A 14 10.16 -1.12 -6.69
N ALA A 15 11.10 -1.80 -6.05
CA ALA A 15 10.98 -2.24 -4.67
C ALA A 15 11.77 -1.30 -3.74
N PRO A 16 11.31 -1.05 -2.50
CA PRO A 16 12.08 -0.28 -1.55
C PRO A 16 13.37 -1.01 -1.20
N TYR A 17 14.49 -0.28 -1.21
CA TYR A 17 15.80 -0.80 -0.84
C TYR A 17 16.34 -0.05 0.39
N GLY A 18 16.84 -0.79 1.38
CA GLY A 18 17.39 -0.22 2.60
C GLY A 18 16.35 0.01 3.69
N VAL A 19 16.43 1.15 4.41
CA VAL A 19 15.51 1.46 5.51
C VAL A 19 14.11 1.73 4.97
N VAL A 20 13.17 0.88 5.36
CA VAL A 20 11.76 1.01 4.97
C VAL A 20 11.12 2.18 5.69
N GLN A 21 10.55 3.11 4.93
CA GLN A 21 9.83 4.26 5.45
C GLN A 21 8.43 3.85 5.91
N SER A 22 7.94 4.48 6.96
CA SER A 22 6.65 4.11 7.54
C SER A 22 5.82 5.32 7.97
N SER A 23 4.50 5.13 8.02
CA SER A 23 3.57 6.10 8.59
C SER A 23 3.66 6.13 10.10
N LYS A 24 3.06 7.15 10.71
CA LYS A 24 2.67 7.07 12.13
C LYS A 24 1.64 5.97 12.32
N ALA A 25 1.60 5.39 13.52
CA ALA A 25 0.58 4.40 13.85
C ALA A 25 -0.81 5.02 13.86
N ILE A 26 -1.76 4.38 13.19
CA ILE A 26 -3.13 4.84 13.03
C ILE A 26 -4.04 3.92 13.82
N LYS A 27 -4.84 4.51 14.69
CA LYS A 27 -5.88 3.79 15.42
C LYS A 27 -7.14 3.73 14.56
N LEU A 28 -7.61 2.51 14.28
CA LEU A 28 -8.84 2.24 13.54
C LEU A 28 -9.83 1.47 14.43
N PRO A 29 -11.13 1.79 14.40
CA PRO A 29 -12.15 0.99 15.09
C PRO A 29 -12.26 -0.38 14.41
N ILE A 30 -12.61 -1.41 15.17
CA ILE A 30 -12.96 -2.72 14.61
C ILE A 30 -14.47 -2.76 14.44
N PRO A 31 -14.99 -2.90 13.20
CA PRO A 31 -16.42 -3.03 12.98
C PRO A 31 -17.01 -4.31 13.60
N LYS A 32 -18.30 -4.35 13.82
CA LYS A 32 -19.01 -5.61 14.06
C LYS A 32 -18.98 -6.47 12.79
N ASN A 33 -19.17 -7.79 12.93
CA ASN A 33 -19.18 -8.66 11.76
C ASN A 33 -20.24 -8.21 10.73
N GLY A 34 -19.84 -8.08 9.48
CA GLY A 34 -20.67 -7.56 8.39
C GLY A 34 -20.80 -6.04 8.33
N GLU A 35 -20.39 -5.31 9.37
CA GLU A 35 -20.51 -3.85 9.45
C GLU A 35 -19.43 -3.15 8.61
N THR A 36 -19.78 -1.98 8.07
CA THR A 36 -18.87 -1.06 7.38
C THR A 36 -18.80 0.26 8.13
N ILE A 37 -17.58 0.75 8.37
CA ILE A 37 -17.33 2.05 9.01
C ILE A 37 -16.59 2.94 8.01
N ASN A 38 -17.10 4.14 7.76
CA ASN A 38 -16.43 5.16 6.97
C ASN A 38 -15.35 5.82 7.83
N ILE A 39 -14.13 5.89 7.31
CA ILE A 39 -12.95 6.40 8.02
C ILE A 39 -12.53 7.76 7.48
N ASN A 40 -12.39 7.91 6.18
CA ASN A 40 -11.97 9.13 5.47
C ASN A 40 -10.71 9.79 6.07
N LYS A 41 -9.72 8.97 6.44
CA LYS A 41 -8.49 9.42 7.09
C LYS A 41 -7.32 9.40 6.11
N GLU A 42 -6.62 10.53 6.00
CA GLU A 42 -5.38 10.62 5.24
C GLU A 42 -4.20 10.01 6.00
N VAL A 43 -3.35 9.31 5.26
CA VAL A 43 -2.15 8.63 5.74
C VAL A 43 -0.99 9.08 4.88
N THR A 44 0.08 9.51 5.52
CA THR A 44 1.34 9.83 4.84
C THR A 44 2.43 8.88 5.35
N ILE A 45 3.15 8.26 4.43
CA ILE A 45 4.38 7.55 4.74
C ILE A 45 5.49 8.58 4.70
N GLU A 46 6.11 8.85 5.85
CA GLU A 46 7.20 9.81 5.96
C GLU A 46 8.40 9.28 5.18
N ASN A 47 8.82 10.00 4.16
CA ASN A 47 9.97 9.65 3.34
C ASN A 47 11.10 10.65 3.61
N ASN A 48 12.17 10.16 4.24
CA ASN A 48 13.39 10.94 4.47
C ASN A 48 14.38 10.86 3.29
N ARG A 49 14.06 10.09 2.25
CA ARG A 49 14.89 9.97 1.05
C ARG A 49 14.11 10.53 -0.12
N ASP A 50 14.76 11.42 -0.85
CA ASP A 50 14.25 11.90 -2.12
C ASP A 50 14.50 10.84 -3.20
N TYR A 51 13.46 10.03 -3.45
CA TYR A 51 13.47 9.09 -4.59
C TYR A 51 13.07 9.77 -5.91
N GLY A 52 12.99 11.11 -5.93
CA GLY A 52 12.46 11.84 -7.07
C GLY A 52 10.94 11.72 -7.23
N PHE A 53 10.26 11.05 -6.28
CA PHE A 53 8.81 11.00 -6.25
C PHE A 53 8.30 12.15 -5.40
N ASN A 54 7.34 12.91 -5.92
CA ASN A 54 6.67 13.97 -5.16
C ASN A 54 6.00 13.38 -3.91
N ASN A 55 5.94 14.17 -2.82
CA ASN A 55 5.27 13.78 -1.57
C ASN A 55 3.83 13.29 -1.77
N GLU A 56 3.17 13.71 -2.83
CA GLU A 56 1.81 13.27 -3.22
C GLU A 56 1.69 11.75 -3.44
N ASN A 57 2.79 11.08 -3.84
CA ASN A 57 2.80 9.62 -4.06
C ASN A 57 2.95 8.82 -2.76
N ASN A 58 3.30 9.48 -1.66
CA ASN A 58 3.47 8.87 -0.35
C ASN A 58 2.22 9.03 0.53
N SER A 59 1.20 9.71 0.05
CA SER A 59 -0.07 9.90 0.75
C SER A 59 -1.18 9.09 0.10
N PHE A 60 -2.07 8.59 0.93
CA PHE A 60 -3.30 7.92 0.52
C PHE A 60 -4.37 8.11 1.59
N LYS A 61 -5.61 7.84 1.24
CA LYS A 61 -6.75 7.93 2.15
C LYS A 61 -7.28 6.53 2.47
N ILE A 62 -7.51 6.25 3.75
CA ILE A 62 -8.35 5.13 4.16
C ILE A 62 -9.81 5.60 4.02
N LYS A 63 -10.56 5.07 3.05
CA LYS A 63 -11.95 5.44 2.82
C LYS A 63 -12.87 4.85 3.86
N LYS A 64 -12.83 3.55 3.97
CA LYS A 64 -13.71 2.76 4.84
C LYS A 64 -13.04 1.44 5.20
N ILE A 65 -13.56 0.82 6.23
CA ILE A 65 -13.21 -0.53 6.65
C ILE A 65 -14.48 -1.37 6.76
N LYS A 66 -14.37 -2.67 6.48
CA LYS A 66 -15.47 -3.62 6.65
C LYS A 66 -14.94 -4.89 7.30
N ARG A 67 -15.71 -5.46 8.21
CA ARG A 67 -15.37 -6.74 8.85
C ARG A 67 -16.07 -7.89 8.13
N TYR A 68 -15.31 -8.95 7.90
CA TYR A 68 -15.76 -10.25 7.41
C TYR A 68 -15.17 -11.33 8.32
N ASP A 69 -15.99 -11.84 9.25
CA ASP A 69 -15.57 -12.82 10.26
C ASP A 69 -14.31 -12.36 11.03
N GLU A 70 -13.18 -12.98 10.83
CA GLU A 70 -11.92 -12.65 11.48
C GLU A 70 -11.04 -11.64 10.71
N ASN A 71 -11.49 -11.23 9.52
CA ASN A 71 -10.76 -10.32 8.65
C ASN A 71 -11.37 -8.92 8.62
N ILE A 72 -10.51 -7.92 8.53
CA ILE A 72 -10.88 -6.53 8.32
C ILE A 72 -10.39 -6.12 6.94
N ARG A 73 -11.30 -5.77 6.05
CA ARG A 73 -10.98 -5.22 4.72
C ARG A 73 -10.87 -3.71 4.81
N VAL A 74 -9.70 -3.20 4.44
CA VAL A 74 -9.38 -1.77 4.42
C VAL A 74 -9.42 -1.30 2.96
N TYR A 75 -10.26 -0.32 2.67
CA TYR A 75 -10.40 0.28 1.34
C TYR A 75 -9.58 1.55 1.28
N LEU A 76 -8.69 1.62 0.30
CA LEU A 76 -7.73 2.69 0.12
C LEU A 76 -8.09 3.55 -1.09
N ASP A 77 -7.66 4.80 -1.07
CA ASP A 77 -7.73 5.70 -2.21
C ASP A 77 -6.39 6.42 -2.33
N PHE A 78 -5.66 6.12 -3.39
CA PHE A 78 -4.43 6.81 -3.72
C PHE A 78 -4.73 7.99 -4.62
N ASN A 79 -4.05 9.12 -4.38
CA ASN A 79 -4.17 10.28 -5.25
C ASN A 79 -3.81 9.88 -6.69
N LYS A 80 -4.79 9.95 -7.60
CA LYS A 80 -4.68 9.47 -8.98
C LYS A 80 -4.01 10.47 -9.91
N ASN A 81 -3.54 11.61 -9.39
CA ASN A 81 -3.02 12.71 -10.21
C ASN A 81 -1.74 12.31 -10.98
N ASN A 82 -0.95 11.38 -10.48
CA ASN A 82 0.18 10.86 -11.22
C ASN A 82 -0.18 9.55 -11.93
N LYS A 83 -0.45 9.63 -13.24
CA LYS A 83 -0.77 8.47 -14.08
C LYS A 83 0.43 7.56 -14.34
N ALA A 84 1.66 8.10 -14.26
CA ALA A 84 2.88 7.38 -14.58
C ALA A 84 3.38 6.48 -13.44
N ILE A 85 2.99 6.76 -12.19
CA ILE A 85 3.46 6.03 -11.01
C ILE A 85 2.26 5.47 -10.25
N LYS A 86 2.25 4.18 -10.03
CA LYS A 86 1.20 3.49 -9.27
C LYS A 86 1.79 2.67 -8.14
N ARG A 87 1.17 2.75 -6.98
CA ARG A 87 1.52 1.88 -5.86
C ARG A 87 0.93 0.49 -6.09
N ARG A 88 1.76 -0.53 -6.02
CA ARG A 88 1.38 -1.93 -6.20
C ARG A 88 1.14 -2.63 -4.88
N THR A 89 1.99 -2.39 -3.89
CA THR A 89 1.90 -3.01 -2.58
C THR A 89 2.16 -2.01 -1.46
N LEU A 90 1.66 -2.35 -0.27
CA LEU A 90 2.00 -1.71 1.01
C LEU A 90 2.29 -2.80 2.02
N ASN A 91 3.28 -2.58 2.87
CA ASN A 91 3.47 -3.41 4.04
C ASN A 91 2.63 -2.86 5.20
N ILE A 92 2.03 -3.76 5.97
CA ILE A 92 1.20 -3.42 7.12
C ILE A 92 1.73 -4.13 8.34
N GLU A 93 1.87 -3.37 9.41
CA GLU A 93 2.16 -3.87 10.75
C GLU A 93 1.00 -3.55 11.66
N ILE A 94 0.42 -4.58 12.30
CA ILE A 94 -0.53 -4.39 13.40
C ILE A 94 0.27 -4.30 14.68
N GLN A 95 0.20 -3.16 15.35
CA GLN A 95 0.87 -2.95 16.63
C GLN A 95 0.05 -3.54 17.76
N GLY A 96 0.63 -4.52 18.47
CA GLY A 96 0.07 -5.14 19.66
C GLY A 96 0.86 -4.79 20.92
N GLY A 97 0.15 -4.76 22.08
CA GLY A 97 0.76 -4.59 23.39
C GLY A 97 0.66 -3.18 24.00
N LEU A 98 0.76 -3.12 25.33
CA LEU A 98 0.66 -1.88 26.13
C LEU A 98 1.86 -0.95 25.90
N PHE A 99 2.99 -1.47 25.41
CA PHE A 99 4.25 -0.73 25.26
C PHE A 99 4.78 -0.65 23.83
N GLY A 100 3.97 -0.97 22.83
CA GLY A 100 4.31 -0.70 21.42
C GLY A 100 5.41 -1.57 20.79
N GLY A 101 5.75 -2.71 21.40
CA GLY A 101 6.94 -3.48 21.04
C GLY A 101 6.73 -4.84 20.35
N SER A 102 5.51 -5.31 20.12
CA SER A 102 5.29 -6.56 19.41
C SER A 102 4.39 -6.37 18.20
N SER A 103 4.90 -6.66 17.01
CA SER A 103 4.08 -6.84 15.83
C SER A 103 3.20 -8.07 16.01
N GLU A 104 1.89 -7.89 15.99
CA GLU A 104 0.99 -9.02 15.77
C GLU A 104 1.10 -9.35 14.28
N GLY A 105 1.57 -10.57 13.94
CA GLY A 105 1.74 -10.99 12.56
C GLY A 105 0.51 -10.65 11.71
N CYS A 106 0.73 -10.02 10.57
CA CYS A 106 -0.31 -9.68 9.63
C CYS A 106 -0.23 -10.58 8.42
N SER A 107 -1.34 -11.20 8.04
CA SER A 107 -1.50 -11.85 6.75
C SER A 107 -2.06 -10.80 5.79
N MET A 108 -1.30 -10.44 4.77
CA MET A 108 -1.77 -9.56 3.69
C MET A 108 -2.28 -10.40 2.55
N THR A 109 -3.54 -10.18 2.17
CA THR A 109 -4.09 -10.76 0.95
C THR A 109 -4.38 -9.62 -0.02
N PHE A 110 -3.67 -9.62 -1.14
CA PHE A 110 -3.94 -8.67 -2.23
C PHE A 110 -5.03 -9.25 -3.11
N THR A 111 -6.08 -8.51 -3.34
CA THR A 111 -7.05 -8.86 -4.40
C THR A 111 -6.50 -8.35 -5.73
N GLN A 112 -5.60 -9.14 -6.34
CA GLN A 112 -5.21 -8.91 -7.74
C GLN A 112 -6.33 -9.39 -8.65
N LYS A 113 -6.99 -8.46 -9.34
CA LYS A 113 -7.88 -8.83 -10.46
C LYS A 113 -7.14 -8.95 -11.79
N ASN A 114 -6.00 -8.26 -11.98
CA ASN A 114 -5.15 -8.26 -13.18
C ASN A 114 -3.70 -7.98 -12.83
N GLU A 115 -2.75 -8.25 -13.73
CA GLU A 115 -1.32 -7.93 -13.57
C GLU A 115 -1.04 -6.42 -13.35
N ASP A 116 -1.96 -5.56 -13.78
CA ASP A 116 -1.89 -4.10 -13.63
C ASP A 116 -2.73 -3.58 -12.45
N ALA A 117 -3.10 -4.46 -11.49
CA ALA A 117 -3.91 -4.07 -10.35
C ALA A 117 -3.20 -3.02 -9.49
N ILE A 118 -3.84 -1.87 -9.36
CA ILE A 118 -3.49 -0.85 -8.38
C ILE A 118 -4.01 -1.32 -7.04
N LEU A 119 -3.18 -1.21 -6.02
CA LEU A 119 -3.58 -1.51 -4.66
C LEU A 119 -4.70 -0.54 -4.22
N ASP A 120 -5.89 -1.06 -3.98
CA ASP A 120 -7.04 -0.30 -3.47
C ASP A 120 -7.73 -0.98 -2.29
N ILE A 121 -7.39 -2.24 -2.04
CA ILE A 121 -7.99 -3.05 -0.97
C ILE A 121 -6.90 -3.88 -0.28
N ILE A 122 -6.92 -3.89 1.05
CA ILE A 122 -6.05 -4.71 1.88
C ILE A 122 -6.88 -5.45 2.91
N ASP A 123 -6.69 -6.75 3.03
CA ASP A 123 -7.29 -7.56 4.09
C ASP A 123 -6.29 -7.75 5.24
N VAL A 124 -6.75 -7.49 6.45
CA VAL A 124 -5.96 -7.51 7.69
C VAL A 124 -6.59 -8.49 8.66
N THR A 125 -5.80 -9.44 9.18
CA THR A 125 -6.25 -10.42 10.17
C THR A 125 -5.59 -10.13 11.53
N PRO A 126 -6.26 -9.42 12.44
CA PRO A 126 -5.72 -9.18 13.78
C PRO A 126 -5.80 -10.46 14.62
N LYS A 127 -4.81 -10.70 15.50
CA LYS A 127 -4.85 -11.82 16.45
C LYS A 127 -6.10 -11.83 17.35
N ASN A 128 -6.62 -10.66 17.65
CA ASN A 128 -7.80 -10.52 18.49
C ASN A 128 -8.77 -9.53 17.85
N ILE A 129 -9.71 -10.07 17.08
CA ILE A 129 -10.77 -9.31 16.40
C ILE A 129 -11.82 -8.73 17.35
N ASN A 130 -11.87 -9.21 18.60
CA ASN A 130 -12.84 -8.73 19.59
C ASN A 130 -12.39 -7.46 20.33
N LYS A 131 -11.19 -6.97 20.04
CA LYS A 131 -10.77 -5.65 20.52
C LYS A 131 -11.62 -4.55 19.90
N ARG A 132 -11.77 -3.44 20.63
CA ARG A 132 -12.52 -2.26 20.16
C ARG A 132 -11.83 -1.53 19.02
N ASN A 133 -10.49 -1.58 18.99
CA ASN A 133 -9.66 -0.89 18.01
C ASN A 133 -8.40 -1.71 17.68
N ILE A 134 -7.87 -1.47 16.50
CA ILE A 134 -6.51 -1.89 16.10
C ILE A 134 -5.64 -0.66 15.86
N LYS A 135 -4.33 -0.81 16.05
CA LYS A 135 -3.33 0.17 15.61
C LYS A 135 -2.60 -0.42 14.41
N ILE A 136 -2.62 0.29 13.30
CA ILE A 136 -1.98 -0.13 12.05
C ILE A 136 -0.91 0.89 11.69
N LYS A 137 0.24 0.39 11.24
CA LYS A 137 1.33 1.16 10.68
C LYS A 137 1.55 0.69 9.25
N PHE A 138 1.61 1.62 8.33
CA PHE A 138 1.89 1.34 6.92
C PHE A 138 3.33 1.65 6.61
N SER A 139 3.94 0.86 5.74
CA SER A 139 5.27 1.14 5.23
C SER A 139 5.34 0.90 3.73
N ASP A 140 6.39 1.43 3.11
CA ASP A 140 6.57 1.34 1.68
C ASP A 140 6.59 -0.10 1.18
N GLY A 141 5.91 -0.28 0.06
CA GLY A 141 5.92 -1.47 -0.75
C GLY A 141 6.37 -1.15 -2.17
N GLU A 142 5.99 -1.96 -3.12
CA GLU A 142 6.37 -1.81 -4.52
C GLU A 142 5.59 -0.70 -5.24
N PHE A 143 6.26 -0.04 -6.16
CA PHE A 143 5.67 0.88 -7.13
C PHE A 143 5.86 0.36 -8.54
N VAL A 144 4.92 0.69 -9.42
CA VAL A 144 5.04 0.46 -10.86
C VAL A 144 5.12 1.80 -11.56
N LEU A 145 6.18 1.95 -12.35
CA LEU A 145 6.33 3.04 -13.32
C LEU A 145 5.87 2.54 -14.68
N TYR A 146 4.98 3.26 -15.31
CA TYR A 146 4.49 2.94 -16.65
C TYR A 146 5.24 3.74 -17.70
N GLY A 147 5.80 3.00 -18.71
CA GLY A 147 6.39 3.54 -19.90
C GLY A 147 5.35 3.93 -20.95
N PRO A 148 5.72 3.80 -22.24
CA PRO A 148 6.91 3.08 -22.74
C PRO A 148 8.21 3.88 -22.65
N TRP A 149 9.31 3.17 -22.38
CA TRP A 149 10.67 3.66 -22.65
C TRP A 149 11.21 2.91 -23.85
N GLU A 150 11.80 3.64 -24.76
CA GLU A 150 12.33 3.11 -26.03
C GLU A 150 13.86 3.31 -26.06
N MET A 151 14.57 2.26 -26.43
CA MET A 151 16.02 2.29 -26.61
C MET A 151 16.35 1.68 -27.96
N GLU A 152 17.15 2.38 -28.77
CA GLU A 152 17.70 1.84 -30.00
C GLU A 152 19.10 1.31 -29.75
N ILE A 153 19.34 0.06 -30.15
CA ILE A 153 20.66 -0.57 -30.15
C ILE A 153 21.20 -0.47 -31.55
N LYS A 154 22.33 0.25 -31.69
CA LYS A 154 23.08 0.37 -32.95
C LYS A 154 24.06 -0.77 -33.10
#